data_3f6abb1b33cc28e204cfdd87c40743ea
#
_entry.id   3f6abb1b33cc28e204cfdd87c40743ea
#
_cell.length_a   1.000
_cell.length_b   1.000
_cell.length_c   1.000
_cell.angle_alpha   90.00
_cell.angle_beta   90.00
_cell.angle_gamma   90.00
#
_symmetry.space_group_name_H-M   'P 1'
#
loop_
_entity.id
_entity.type
_entity.pdbx_description
1 polymer ?
#
loop_
_entity_poly.entity_id
_entity_poly.type
_entity_poly.pdbx_seq_one_letter_code
_entity_poly.pdbx_strand_id
1 'polypeptide(L)'
;MKNLLYISALILVLFACKKTEVTTKAPPVSSNITEASTTSDSAANVFIYDAMKGYYLWADQMPSLSSTAIKLKPINYFYTLLYGYDTIDRFSWMDTSATNLTNQLNGINTVLGIKYSAFFADNTQTNVVFSISYVLKGSAAEAAGLKRGDFIYKVDGKQITVSNYQSILQNQTLSIELANYANGVYTATGKPFSITKTTLQTIPILKDTVIEWAGKKVGYLNYIQFLNSFDDSLRAVFNRFKSYKNSGIDELVLDLRYNGGGYVVSSDLLTSLIVKDLPSKVGTVMSKKVYNNAYTAVLRKEANSDQYFITNFKSESANLGKLNRVFILTSPGTASASELVINNLKPFMDVILIGEHTFGKNVGSFTITDSKKRWSFGLQPITFKTVNARDESNYGTVNGFLPDYLVKDNVIPFKPFGDPTETYFGKALSIISPVAYKANALEWRPTPRATQVNNLPLGDSRIMDRKEMWIEHKN
;
A
#
# COMPACT_ATOMS: atom_id res chain seq x y z
N MET A 1 -24.82 -64.54 37.56
CA MET A 1 -23.92 -64.41 36.55
C MET A 1 -24.16 -63.02 35.94
N LYS A 2 -23.54 -62.01 36.49
CA LYS A 2 -23.83 -60.61 36.25
C LYS A 2 -22.73 -60.00 35.38
N ASN A 3 -23.08 -59.53 34.20
CA ASN A 3 -22.23 -58.75 33.28
C ASN A 3 -22.04 -57.38 33.84
N LEU A 4 -20.80 -56.89 34.01
CA LEU A 4 -20.44 -55.56 34.40
C LEU A 4 -19.90 -54.88 33.13
N LEU A 5 -20.67 -53.93 32.57
CA LEU A 5 -20.23 -53.05 31.49
C LEU A 5 -19.42 -51.89 32.09
N TYR A 6 -18.15 -51.78 31.70
CA TYR A 6 -17.34 -50.57 31.96
C TYR A 6 -17.58 -49.55 30.81
N ILE A 7 -18.20 -48.43 31.14
CA ILE A 7 -18.31 -47.28 30.28
C ILE A 7 -17.07 -46.38 30.55
N SER A 8 -16.12 -46.39 29.63
CA SER A 8 -15.02 -45.44 29.65
C SER A 8 -15.49 -44.08 29.14
N ALA A 9 -15.63 -43.12 30.03
CA ALA A 9 -15.89 -41.71 29.66
C ALA A 9 -14.59 -41.08 29.15
N LEU A 10 -14.53 -40.83 27.83
CA LEU A 10 -13.45 -40.07 27.20
C LEU A 10 -13.68 -38.59 27.45
N ILE A 11 -12.94 -38.02 28.41
CA ILE A 11 -12.97 -36.55 28.64
C ILE A 11 -12.13 -35.88 27.54
N LEU A 12 -12.83 -35.28 26.58
CA LEU A 12 -12.23 -34.36 25.60
C LEU A 12 -11.89 -33.05 26.31
N VAL A 13 -10.62 -32.85 26.65
CA VAL A 13 -10.11 -31.57 27.11
C VAL A 13 -9.92 -30.67 25.86
N LEU A 14 -10.91 -29.80 25.60
CA LEU A 14 -10.80 -28.75 24.65
C LEU A 14 -9.80 -27.71 25.20
N PHE A 15 -8.56 -27.76 24.75
CA PHE A 15 -7.65 -26.63 24.90
C PHE A 15 -8.16 -25.48 24.06
N ALA A 16 -8.98 -24.62 24.64
CA ALA A 16 -9.24 -23.30 24.07
C ALA A 16 -7.95 -22.50 24.18
N CYS A 17 -7.21 -22.38 23.06
CA CYS A 17 -6.16 -21.37 22.92
C CYS A 17 -6.81 -20.01 23.12
N LYS A 18 -6.74 -19.46 24.33
CA LYS A 18 -7.00 -18.04 24.58
C LYS A 18 -5.95 -17.26 23.80
N LYS A 19 -6.37 -16.65 22.68
CA LYS A 19 -5.62 -15.61 22.00
C LYS A 19 -5.38 -14.52 23.03
N THR A 20 -4.14 -14.38 23.51
CA THR A 20 -3.78 -13.30 24.43
C THR A 20 -3.91 -11.99 23.66
N GLU A 21 -5.00 -11.29 23.85
CA GLU A 21 -5.20 -9.95 23.30
C GLU A 21 -4.29 -9.00 24.06
N VAL A 22 -3.32 -8.44 23.38
CA VAL A 22 -2.45 -7.38 23.90
C VAL A 22 -3.27 -6.11 23.92
N THR A 23 -3.83 -5.75 25.07
CA THR A 23 -4.48 -4.44 25.28
C THR A 23 -3.40 -3.42 25.57
N THR A 24 -3.11 -2.52 24.63
CA THR A 24 -2.30 -1.33 24.86
C THR A 24 -3.13 -0.33 25.64
N LYS A 25 -2.71 0.00 26.86
CA LYS A 25 -3.32 1.05 27.65
C LYS A 25 -2.88 2.41 27.09
N ALA A 26 -3.84 3.26 26.70
CA ALA A 26 -3.54 4.64 26.33
C ALA A 26 -2.84 5.37 27.48
N PRO A 27 -1.89 6.30 27.20
CA PRO A 27 -1.35 7.14 28.25
C PRO A 27 -2.48 7.89 28.96
N PRO A 28 -2.40 8.12 30.29
CA PRO A 28 -3.43 8.85 31.00
C PRO A 28 -3.54 10.26 30.42
N VAL A 29 -4.62 10.53 29.70
CA VAL A 29 -4.99 11.86 29.28
C VAL A 29 -5.27 12.65 30.57
N SER A 30 -4.56 13.77 30.78
CA SER A 30 -4.73 14.62 31.98
C SER A 30 -6.21 14.97 32.15
N SER A 31 -6.77 14.56 33.31
CA SER A 31 -8.20 14.67 33.62
C SER A 31 -8.64 16.04 34.11
N ASN A 32 -7.87 17.10 33.88
CA ASN A 32 -8.21 18.47 34.30
C ASN A 32 -8.96 19.24 33.21
N ILE A 33 -10.00 18.62 32.61
CA ILE A 33 -10.94 19.34 31.77
C ILE A 33 -12.13 19.74 32.67
N THR A 34 -12.18 21.00 33.06
CA THR A 34 -13.41 21.62 33.55
C THR A 34 -14.51 21.39 32.51
N GLU A 35 -15.71 20.94 32.93
CA GLU A 35 -16.85 20.64 32.06
C GLU A 35 -17.39 21.89 31.31
N ALA A 36 -16.59 22.45 30.40
CA ALA A 36 -17.07 23.40 29.41
C ALA A 36 -17.64 22.59 28.24
N SER A 37 -18.83 22.94 27.79
CA SER A 37 -19.59 22.35 26.66
C SER A 37 -18.81 21.32 25.82
N THR A 38 -19.07 20.04 26.03
CA THR A 38 -18.30 18.88 25.48
C THR A 38 -18.37 18.74 23.94
N THR A 39 -18.94 19.72 23.24
CA THR A 39 -19.17 19.72 21.79
C THR A 39 -18.54 20.93 21.07
N SER A 40 -17.81 21.80 21.77
CA SER A 40 -17.18 22.97 21.14
C SER A 40 -15.92 22.60 20.37
N ASP A 41 -15.60 23.34 19.30
CA ASP A 41 -14.35 23.20 18.55
C ASP A 41 -13.13 23.29 19.48
N SER A 42 -13.16 24.15 20.50
CA SER A 42 -12.07 24.25 21.47
C SER A 42 -11.88 23.00 22.32
N ALA A 43 -12.95 22.34 22.75
CA ALA A 43 -12.84 21.09 23.52
C ALA A 43 -12.33 19.95 22.62
N ALA A 44 -12.77 19.90 21.36
CA ALA A 44 -12.25 18.97 20.35
C ALA A 44 -10.75 19.22 20.11
N ASN A 45 -10.32 20.47 20.03
CA ASN A 45 -8.92 20.85 19.78
C ASN A 45 -8.01 20.54 20.98
N VAL A 46 -8.50 20.61 22.23
CA VAL A 46 -7.78 20.11 23.41
C VAL A 46 -7.55 18.60 23.27
N PHE A 47 -8.59 17.82 22.91
CA PHE A 47 -8.42 16.38 22.67
C PHE A 47 -7.39 16.10 21.57
N ILE A 48 -7.46 16.83 20.44
CA ILE A 48 -6.49 16.68 19.33
C ILE A 48 -5.07 16.97 19.85
N TYR A 49 -4.90 18.06 20.59
CA TYR A 49 -3.59 18.44 21.14
C TYR A 49 -3.03 17.36 22.07
N ASP A 50 -3.83 16.85 22.99
CA ASP A 50 -3.42 15.83 23.97
C ASP A 50 -3.06 14.51 23.25
N ALA A 51 -3.86 14.10 22.27
CA ALA A 51 -3.57 12.94 21.44
C ALA A 51 -2.24 13.10 20.67
N MET A 52 -2.04 14.26 20.06
CA MET A 52 -0.79 14.56 19.34
C MET A 52 0.40 14.60 20.31
N LYS A 53 0.27 15.24 21.48
CA LYS A 53 1.32 15.27 22.50
C LYS A 53 1.69 13.87 23.01
N GLY A 54 0.70 12.98 23.13
CA GLY A 54 0.92 11.60 23.57
C GLY A 54 1.59 10.73 22.50
N TYR A 55 1.15 10.82 21.25
CA TYR A 55 1.45 9.80 20.24
C TYR A 55 2.27 10.29 19.05
N TYR A 56 2.22 11.59 18.70
CA TYR A 56 2.86 12.11 17.51
C TYR A 56 4.39 11.93 17.56
N LEU A 57 5.00 11.43 16.51
CA LEU A 57 6.43 11.13 16.48
C LEU A 57 7.30 12.35 16.82
N TRP A 58 6.89 13.52 16.38
CA TRP A 58 7.57 14.79 16.64
C TRP A 58 6.86 15.64 17.73
N ALA A 59 6.29 14.99 18.72
CA ALA A 59 5.57 15.67 19.84
C ALA A 59 6.42 16.71 20.57
N ASP A 60 7.74 16.50 20.65
CA ASP A 60 8.68 17.43 21.29
C ASP A 60 8.86 18.74 20.49
N GLN A 61 8.49 18.73 19.20
CA GLN A 61 8.53 19.90 18.31
C GLN A 61 7.21 20.68 18.28
N MET A 62 6.17 20.20 18.94
CA MET A 62 4.88 20.88 18.98
C MET A 62 4.92 22.13 19.85
N PRO A 63 4.20 23.21 19.47
CA PRO A 63 4.04 24.39 20.31
C PRO A 63 3.35 24.07 21.64
N SER A 64 3.46 24.94 22.64
CA SER A 64 2.68 24.81 23.87
C SER A 64 1.18 25.06 23.59
N LEU A 65 0.29 24.37 24.32
CA LEU A 65 -1.16 24.51 24.11
C LEU A 65 -1.62 26.00 24.16
N SER A 66 -1.06 26.78 25.07
CA SER A 66 -1.41 28.21 25.24
C SER A 66 -1.01 29.08 24.03
N SER A 67 -0.06 28.62 23.20
CA SER A 67 0.37 29.35 22.01
C SER A 67 -0.34 28.87 20.74
N THR A 68 -1.27 27.90 20.83
CA THR A 68 -1.99 27.37 19.67
C THR A 68 -3.31 28.12 19.42
N ALA A 69 -3.77 28.07 18.17
CA ALA A 69 -5.04 28.68 17.73
C ALA A 69 -6.24 27.77 18.08
N ILE A 70 -6.48 27.52 19.37
CA ILE A 70 -7.45 26.53 19.91
C ILE A 70 -8.90 26.73 19.44
N LYS A 71 -9.24 27.86 18.83
CA LYS A 71 -10.60 28.19 18.33
C LYS A 71 -10.81 27.85 16.85
N LEU A 72 -9.81 27.32 16.16
CA LEU A 72 -9.94 26.90 14.77
C LEU A 72 -10.89 25.69 14.65
N LYS A 73 -11.42 25.47 13.45
CA LYS A 73 -12.08 24.19 13.14
C LYS A 73 -11.11 23.02 13.38
N PRO A 74 -11.56 21.89 13.96
CA PRO A 74 -10.71 20.77 14.34
C PRO A 74 -9.75 20.30 13.25
N ILE A 75 -10.23 20.17 12.02
CA ILE A 75 -9.39 19.74 10.89
C ILE A 75 -8.27 20.74 10.62
N ASN A 76 -8.55 22.05 10.63
CA ASN A 76 -7.53 23.08 10.41
C ASN A 76 -6.55 23.14 11.59
N TYR A 77 -7.07 22.99 12.82
CA TYR A 77 -6.25 22.96 14.03
C TYR A 77 -5.23 21.82 13.99
N PHE A 78 -5.65 20.60 13.62
CA PHE A 78 -4.77 19.45 13.50
C PHE A 78 -3.54 19.77 12.63
N TYR A 79 -3.74 20.37 11.45
CA TYR A 79 -2.64 20.69 10.53
C TYR A 79 -1.70 21.79 11.07
N THR A 80 -2.15 22.67 11.97
CA THR A 80 -1.27 23.66 12.61
C THR A 80 -0.31 23.04 13.64
N LEU A 81 -0.54 21.81 14.07
CA LEU A 81 0.30 21.10 15.03
C LEU A 81 1.41 20.29 14.37
N LEU A 82 1.37 20.11 13.04
CA LEU A 82 2.32 19.25 12.33
C LEU A 82 3.68 19.93 12.20
N TYR A 83 4.72 19.20 12.58
CA TYR A 83 6.10 19.66 12.48
C TYR A 83 6.59 19.64 11.02
N GLY A 84 6.92 20.82 10.49
CA GLY A 84 7.38 20.94 9.11
C GLY A 84 6.39 20.37 8.09
N TYR A 85 5.10 20.70 8.22
CA TYR A 85 4.04 20.22 7.30
C TYR A 85 4.48 20.32 5.85
N ASP A 86 4.21 19.29 5.05
CA ASP A 86 4.62 19.06 3.66
C ASP A 86 6.13 18.91 3.39
N THR A 87 6.98 19.14 4.37
CA THR A 87 8.44 18.98 4.20
C THR A 87 9.02 17.86 5.04
N ILE A 88 8.72 17.83 6.33
CA ILE A 88 9.13 16.78 7.28
C ILE A 88 7.97 15.82 7.51
N ASP A 89 6.85 16.32 8.06
CA ASP A 89 5.63 15.53 8.13
C ASP A 89 4.78 15.72 6.87
N ARG A 90 5.00 14.85 5.89
CA ARG A 90 4.28 14.80 4.62
C ARG A 90 3.07 13.86 4.66
N PHE A 91 2.76 13.24 5.82
CA PHE A 91 1.97 12.02 5.86
C PHE A 91 0.83 12.03 6.87
N SER A 92 0.92 12.83 7.94
CA SER A 92 -0.16 12.93 8.92
C SER A 92 -1.41 13.53 8.30
N TRP A 93 -2.56 12.99 8.67
CA TRP A 93 -3.84 13.48 8.18
C TRP A 93 -4.97 13.23 9.18
N MET A 94 -6.10 13.87 8.95
CA MET A 94 -7.32 13.76 9.73
C MET A 94 -8.51 13.63 8.78
N ASP A 95 -9.51 12.84 9.16
CA ASP A 95 -10.80 12.79 8.48
C ASP A 95 -11.89 13.22 9.46
N THR A 96 -12.86 13.97 8.99
CA THR A 96 -14.03 14.39 9.79
C THR A 96 -14.95 13.23 10.19
N SER A 97 -14.74 12.06 9.58
CA SER A 97 -15.41 10.80 9.88
C SER A 97 -14.37 9.69 10.17
N ALA A 98 -14.31 9.23 11.41
CA ALA A 98 -13.50 8.08 11.79
C ALA A 98 -13.86 6.81 10.99
N THR A 99 -15.14 6.64 10.69
CA THR A 99 -15.62 5.52 9.85
C THR A 99 -15.07 5.62 8.43
N ASN A 100 -15.10 6.82 7.82
CA ASN A 100 -14.55 7.04 6.49
C ASN A 100 -13.04 6.80 6.46
N LEU A 101 -12.32 7.30 7.47
CA LEU A 101 -10.89 7.05 7.65
C LEU A 101 -10.60 5.54 7.71
N THR A 102 -11.31 4.81 8.56
CA THR A 102 -11.14 3.35 8.71
C THR A 102 -11.47 2.61 7.42
N ASN A 103 -12.54 3.00 6.72
CA ASN A 103 -12.89 2.41 5.43
C ASN A 103 -11.77 2.61 4.39
N GLN A 104 -11.21 3.82 4.28
CA GLN A 104 -10.10 4.09 3.37
C GLN A 104 -8.88 3.21 3.69
N LEU A 105 -8.52 3.06 4.97
CA LEU A 105 -7.42 2.20 5.41
C LEU A 105 -7.67 0.72 5.08
N ASN A 106 -8.91 0.27 5.17
CA ASN A 106 -9.34 -1.09 4.81
C ASN A 106 -9.57 -1.29 3.30
N GLY A 107 -9.23 -0.30 2.48
CA GLY A 107 -9.41 -0.38 1.03
C GLY A 107 -10.85 -0.32 0.56
N ILE A 108 -11.79 0.15 1.41
CA ILE A 108 -13.22 0.30 1.08
C ILE A 108 -13.45 1.72 0.57
N ASN A 109 -13.79 1.84 -0.70
CA ASN A 109 -13.96 3.15 -1.35
C ASN A 109 -15.09 3.11 -2.38
N THR A 110 -15.75 4.25 -2.61
CA THR A 110 -16.70 4.43 -3.72
C THR A 110 -15.95 4.95 -4.93
N VAL A 111 -15.76 4.08 -5.92
CA VAL A 111 -14.88 4.32 -7.08
C VAL A 111 -15.46 3.74 -8.37
N LEU A 112 -14.95 4.19 -9.52
CA LEU A 112 -15.16 3.51 -10.80
C LEU A 112 -14.43 2.16 -10.84
N GLY A 113 -13.30 2.09 -10.16
CA GLY A 113 -12.43 0.91 -10.13
C GLY A 113 -11.32 0.92 -11.16
N ILE A 114 -10.88 2.08 -11.63
CA ILE A 114 -9.72 2.23 -12.50
C ILE A 114 -8.62 3.06 -11.84
N LYS A 115 -7.39 2.78 -12.24
CA LYS A 115 -6.25 3.69 -12.12
C LYS A 115 -5.69 3.94 -13.51
N TYR A 116 -5.20 5.14 -13.74
CA TYR A 116 -4.76 5.58 -15.06
C TYR A 116 -3.55 6.50 -15.00
N SER A 117 -2.86 6.60 -16.13
CA SER A 117 -1.89 7.65 -16.41
C SER A 117 -2.43 8.54 -17.53
N ALA A 118 -2.25 9.85 -17.39
CA ALA A 118 -2.64 10.82 -18.39
C ALA A 118 -1.50 11.06 -19.39
N PHE A 119 -1.84 11.05 -20.67
CA PHE A 119 -0.92 11.33 -21.77
C PHE A 119 -1.51 12.42 -22.67
N PHE A 120 -0.65 13.18 -23.35
CA PHE A 120 -1.12 14.04 -24.42
C PHE A 120 -1.67 13.21 -25.58
N ALA A 121 -2.85 13.55 -26.05
CA ALA A 121 -3.49 12.85 -27.15
C ALA A 121 -2.94 13.28 -28.52
N ASP A 122 -2.31 14.44 -28.58
CA ASP A 122 -1.75 15.02 -29.79
C ASP A 122 -0.60 16.00 -29.49
N ASN A 123 0.02 16.52 -30.55
CA ASN A 123 1.16 17.43 -30.44
C ASN A 123 0.79 18.84 -29.98
N THR A 124 -0.50 19.19 -29.86
CA THR A 124 -0.93 20.51 -29.36
C THR A 124 -0.75 20.66 -27.87
N GLN A 125 -0.55 19.53 -27.16
CA GLN A 125 -0.44 19.43 -25.68
C GLN A 125 -1.67 20.02 -24.95
N THR A 126 -2.82 20.04 -25.62
CA THR A 126 -4.09 20.51 -25.06
C THR A 126 -5.01 19.36 -24.73
N ASN A 127 -5.13 18.41 -25.65
CA ASN A 127 -5.96 17.23 -25.49
C ASN A 127 -5.22 16.13 -24.70
N VAL A 128 -5.95 15.47 -23.83
CA VAL A 128 -5.45 14.42 -22.94
C VAL A 128 -6.22 13.13 -23.18
N VAL A 129 -5.56 12.01 -22.99
CA VAL A 129 -6.14 10.69 -22.95
C VAL A 129 -5.71 9.99 -21.67
N PHE A 130 -6.61 9.23 -21.04
CA PHE A 130 -6.24 8.40 -19.90
C PHE A 130 -5.96 6.98 -20.36
N SER A 131 -4.74 6.50 -20.21
CA SER A 131 -4.40 5.09 -20.37
C SER A 131 -4.64 4.35 -19.07
N ILE A 132 -5.51 3.34 -19.10
CA ILE A 132 -5.85 2.55 -17.91
C ILE A 132 -4.65 1.72 -17.49
N SER A 133 -4.13 1.99 -16.28
CA SER A 133 -3.01 1.29 -15.68
C SER A 133 -3.43 -0.05 -15.07
N TYR A 134 -4.61 -0.07 -14.43
CA TYR A 134 -5.27 -1.30 -14.00
C TYR A 134 -6.74 -1.07 -13.68
N VAL A 135 -7.48 -2.17 -13.60
CA VAL A 135 -8.88 -2.23 -13.21
C VAL A 135 -8.99 -3.07 -11.95
N LEU A 136 -9.77 -2.60 -10.97
CA LEU A 136 -10.04 -3.33 -9.73
C LEU A 136 -11.04 -4.47 -9.99
N LYS A 137 -10.75 -5.65 -9.46
CA LYS A 137 -11.66 -6.80 -9.50
C LYS A 137 -12.97 -6.49 -8.75
N GLY A 138 -14.09 -6.90 -9.29
CA GLY A 138 -15.42 -6.65 -8.75
C GLY A 138 -15.94 -5.23 -8.93
N SER A 139 -15.22 -4.37 -9.66
CA SER A 139 -15.62 -2.97 -9.88
C SER A 139 -16.59 -2.80 -11.04
N ALA A 140 -17.26 -1.65 -11.06
CA ALA A 140 -18.09 -1.23 -12.19
C ALA A 140 -17.30 -1.15 -13.51
N ALA A 141 -16.01 -0.78 -13.44
CA ALA A 141 -15.11 -0.74 -14.59
C ALA A 141 -14.84 -2.14 -15.15
N GLU A 142 -14.60 -3.14 -14.29
CA GLU A 142 -14.43 -4.54 -14.72
C GLU A 142 -15.72 -5.07 -15.36
N ALA A 143 -16.87 -4.81 -14.72
CA ALA A 143 -18.19 -5.22 -15.26
C ALA A 143 -18.50 -4.58 -16.62
N ALA A 144 -18.00 -3.36 -16.88
CA ALA A 144 -18.09 -2.69 -18.17
C ALA A 144 -17.09 -3.20 -19.21
N GLY A 145 -16.21 -4.16 -18.86
CA GLY A 145 -15.21 -4.74 -19.74
C GLY A 145 -13.95 -3.90 -19.96
N LEU A 146 -13.73 -2.87 -19.15
CA LEU A 146 -12.50 -2.07 -19.17
C LEU A 146 -11.31 -2.92 -18.73
N LYS A 147 -10.15 -2.68 -19.31
CA LYS A 147 -8.93 -3.42 -19.02
C LYS A 147 -7.68 -2.53 -19.07
N ARG A 148 -6.58 -3.01 -18.54
CA ARG A 148 -5.26 -2.37 -18.64
C ARG A 148 -4.90 -2.16 -20.11
N GLY A 149 -4.48 -0.94 -20.43
CA GLY A 149 -4.09 -0.51 -21.78
C GLY A 149 -5.20 0.13 -22.58
N ASP A 150 -6.48 0.09 -22.15
CA ASP A 150 -7.55 0.84 -22.79
C ASP A 150 -7.34 2.35 -22.59
N PHE A 151 -7.85 3.13 -23.55
CA PHE A 151 -7.74 4.59 -23.53
C PHE A 151 -9.12 5.23 -23.36
N ILE A 152 -9.32 5.97 -22.27
CA ILE A 152 -10.48 6.83 -22.10
C ILE A 152 -10.20 8.14 -22.82
N TYR A 153 -11.04 8.49 -23.78
CA TYR A 153 -10.87 9.63 -24.67
C TYR A 153 -11.82 10.79 -24.37
N LYS A 154 -13.10 10.49 -24.10
CA LYS A 154 -14.10 11.46 -23.68
C LYS A 154 -14.86 10.98 -22.44
N VAL A 155 -15.35 11.94 -21.68
CA VAL A 155 -16.22 11.73 -20.51
C VAL A 155 -17.38 12.72 -20.61
N ASP A 156 -18.62 12.20 -20.45
CA ASP A 156 -19.87 12.97 -20.57
C ASP A 156 -19.92 13.80 -21.89
N GLY A 157 -19.47 13.17 -22.98
CA GLY A 157 -19.40 13.77 -24.31
C GLY A 157 -18.30 14.79 -24.50
N LYS A 158 -17.53 15.15 -23.45
CA LYS A 158 -16.47 16.15 -23.47
C LYS A 158 -15.09 15.53 -23.70
N GLN A 159 -14.28 16.17 -24.53
CA GLN A 159 -12.86 15.85 -24.67
C GLN A 159 -12.15 16.06 -23.32
N ILE A 160 -11.30 15.11 -22.94
CA ILE A 160 -10.38 15.29 -21.82
C ILE A 160 -9.28 16.27 -22.26
N THR A 161 -9.01 17.28 -21.45
CA THR A 161 -8.03 18.35 -21.74
C THR A 161 -7.19 18.63 -20.50
N VAL A 162 -6.10 19.39 -20.66
CA VAL A 162 -5.28 19.88 -19.54
C VAL A 162 -6.06 20.73 -18.53
N SER A 163 -7.17 21.33 -18.92
CA SER A 163 -8.00 22.15 -18.02
C SER A 163 -9.03 21.36 -17.22
N ASN A 164 -9.46 20.17 -17.66
CA ASN A 164 -10.53 19.40 -17.02
C ASN A 164 -10.12 18.02 -16.50
N TYR A 165 -8.93 17.49 -16.86
CA TYR A 165 -8.56 16.10 -16.57
C TYR A 165 -8.59 15.75 -15.08
N GLN A 166 -8.38 16.71 -14.17
CA GLN A 166 -8.40 16.48 -12.71
C GLN A 166 -9.82 16.30 -12.16
N SER A 167 -10.81 16.89 -12.79
CA SER A 167 -12.19 16.94 -12.30
C SER A 167 -13.18 16.13 -13.14
N ILE A 168 -12.82 15.73 -14.35
CA ILE A 168 -13.75 15.14 -15.32
C ILE A 168 -14.34 13.79 -14.87
N LEU A 169 -13.69 13.09 -13.94
CA LEU A 169 -14.15 11.82 -13.38
C LEU A 169 -14.85 11.97 -12.01
N GLN A 170 -15.23 13.18 -11.58
CA GLN A 170 -15.79 13.38 -10.22
C GLN A 170 -17.24 12.93 -10.08
N ASN A 171 -18.06 12.98 -11.13
CA ASN A 171 -19.47 12.60 -11.08
C ASN A 171 -19.67 11.14 -10.63
N GLN A 172 -20.80 10.86 -9.99
CA GLN A 172 -21.20 9.53 -9.54
C GLN A 172 -21.43 8.57 -10.72
N THR A 173 -22.11 9.04 -11.75
CA THR A 173 -22.35 8.33 -13.01
C THR A 173 -21.70 9.12 -14.14
N LEU A 174 -21.04 8.42 -15.03
CA LEU A 174 -20.25 8.98 -16.13
C LEU A 174 -20.58 8.25 -17.43
N SER A 175 -20.62 9.00 -18.54
CA SER A 175 -20.60 8.44 -19.88
C SER A 175 -19.15 8.40 -20.38
N ILE A 176 -18.61 7.21 -20.59
CA ILE A 176 -17.21 6.99 -21.01
C ILE A 176 -17.17 6.64 -22.50
N GLU A 177 -16.31 7.30 -23.26
CA GLU A 177 -15.99 6.93 -24.64
C GLU A 177 -14.50 6.56 -24.72
N LEU A 178 -14.21 5.39 -25.27
CA LEU A 178 -12.84 4.89 -25.50
C LEU A 178 -12.29 5.38 -26.85
N ALA A 179 -10.97 5.29 -27.01
CA ALA A 179 -10.30 5.44 -28.27
C ALA A 179 -9.53 4.18 -28.68
N ASN A 180 -9.47 3.92 -29.98
CA ASN A 180 -8.47 3.07 -30.61
C ASN A 180 -7.17 3.86 -30.76
N TYR A 181 -6.03 3.15 -30.57
CA TYR A 181 -4.71 3.75 -30.77
C TYR A 181 -3.95 2.98 -31.84
N ALA A 182 -3.57 3.68 -32.90
CA ALA A 182 -2.77 3.12 -33.97
C ALA A 182 -1.83 4.20 -34.56
N ASN A 183 -0.57 3.84 -34.79
CA ASN A 183 0.44 4.70 -35.40
C ASN A 183 0.59 6.09 -34.73
N GLY A 184 0.46 6.15 -33.40
CA GLY A 184 0.58 7.41 -32.66
C GLY A 184 -0.71 8.24 -32.62
N VAL A 185 -1.82 7.76 -33.20
CA VAL A 185 -3.08 8.51 -33.30
C VAL A 185 -4.18 7.83 -32.48
N TYR A 186 -4.94 8.62 -31.73
CA TYR A 186 -6.15 8.20 -31.01
C TYR A 186 -7.39 8.53 -31.86
N THR A 187 -8.24 7.56 -32.04
CA THR A 187 -9.50 7.70 -32.77
C THR A 187 -10.65 7.27 -31.86
N ALA A 188 -11.58 8.18 -31.58
CA ALA A 188 -12.78 7.88 -30.78
C ALA A 188 -13.54 6.68 -31.36
N THR A 189 -14.05 5.81 -30.49
CA THR A 189 -14.82 4.62 -30.92
C THR A 189 -16.22 4.96 -31.40
N GLY A 190 -16.75 6.14 -31.06
CA GLY A 190 -18.15 6.52 -31.33
C GLY A 190 -19.18 5.72 -30.52
N LYS A 191 -18.76 4.98 -29.50
CA LYS A 191 -19.60 4.07 -28.71
C LYS A 191 -19.46 4.40 -27.21
N PRO A 192 -20.07 5.50 -26.72
CA PRO A 192 -20.05 5.80 -25.31
C PRO A 192 -20.94 4.79 -24.55
N PHE A 193 -20.55 4.50 -23.28
CA PHE A 193 -21.32 3.69 -22.36
C PHE A 193 -21.36 4.33 -20.97
N SER A 194 -22.41 4.08 -20.23
CA SER A 194 -22.59 4.62 -18.88
C SER A 194 -21.95 3.73 -17.83
N ILE A 195 -21.29 4.34 -16.85
CA ILE A 195 -20.69 3.64 -15.71
C ILE A 195 -20.94 4.44 -14.43
N THR A 196 -21.35 3.73 -13.36
CA THR A 196 -21.66 4.33 -12.06
C THR A 196 -20.65 3.83 -11.02
N LYS A 197 -20.12 4.74 -10.21
CA LYS A 197 -19.23 4.40 -9.09
C LYS A 197 -19.95 3.49 -8.10
N THR A 198 -19.24 2.48 -7.60
CA THR A 198 -19.73 1.56 -6.57
C THR A 198 -18.80 1.52 -5.39
N THR A 199 -19.34 1.30 -4.20
CA THR A 199 -18.51 1.04 -3.01
C THR A 199 -18.05 -0.41 -3.07
N LEU A 200 -16.75 -0.61 -3.02
CA LEU A 200 -16.13 -1.94 -3.00
C LEU A 200 -14.90 -1.96 -2.10
N GLN A 201 -14.57 -3.14 -1.60
CA GLN A 201 -13.28 -3.40 -0.98
C GLN A 201 -12.26 -3.81 -2.05
N THR A 202 -11.10 -3.20 -2.05
CA THR A 202 -9.99 -3.52 -2.95
C THR A 202 -9.56 -4.98 -2.77
N ILE A 203 -9.57 -5.77 -3.84
CA ILE A 203 -8.91 -7.07 -3.90
C ILE A 203 -7.45 -6.83 -4.31
N PRO A 204 -6.47 -7.04 -3.41
CA PRO A 204 -5.12 -6.49 -3.61
C PRO A 204 -4.26 -7.29 -4.60
N ILE A 205 -4.61 -8.53 -4.92
CA ILE A 205 -3.88 -9.36 -5.88
C ILE A 205 -4.55 -9.23 -7.24
N LEU A 206 -3.96 -8.40 -8.12
CA LEU A 206 -4.49 -8.23 -9.47
C LEU A 206 -4.10 -9.39 -10.39
N LYS A 207 -2.86 -9.88 -10.24
CA LYS A 207 -2.33 -10.98 -11.05
C LYS A 207 -1.30 -11.78 -10.27
N ASP A 208 -1.40 -13.10 -10.33
CA ASP A 208 -0.35 -14.04 -10.01
C ASP A 208 -0.22 -15.07 -11.12
N THR A 209 1.00 -15.45 -11.46
CA THR A 209 1.27 -16.46 -12.48
C THR A 209 2.69 -17.02 -12.34
N VAL A 210 2.94 -18.16 -12.96
CA VAL A 210 4.30 -18.68 -13.14
C VAL A 210 4.52 -18.84 -14.64
N ILE A 211 5.63 -18.33 -15.14
CA ILE A 211 6.06 -18.56 -16.51
C ILE A 211 7.36 -19.37 -16.54
N GLU A 212 7.56 -20.14 -17.57
CA GLU A 212 8.83 -20.78 -17.87
C GLU A 212 9.66 -19.89 -18.78
N TRP A 213 10.83 -19.49 -18.30
CA TRP A 213 11.72 -18.59 -19.01
C TRP A 213 13.15 -19.11 -18.96
N ALA A 214 13.69 -19.48 -20.11
CA ALA A 214 15.06 -20.02 -20.24
C ALA A 214 15.35 -21.19 -19.28
N GLY A 215 14.40 -22.10 -19.12
CA GLY A 215 14.53 -23.25 -18.22
C GLY A 215 14.30 -22.95 -16.73
N LYS A 216 14.03 -21.68 -16.36
CA LYS A 216 13.66 -21.28 -15.00
C LYS A 216 12.16 -21.08 -14.87
N LYS A 217 11.63 -21.39 -13.70
CA LYS A 217 10.24 -21.13 -13.29
C LYS A 217 10.21 -19.78 -12.58
N VAL A 218 9.65 -18.76 -13.23
CA VAL A 218 9.58 -17.40 -12.73
C VAL A 218 8.18 -17.11 -12.23
N GLY A 219 8.03 -16.94 -10.90
CA GLY A 219 6.80 -16.47 -10.28
C GLY A 219 6.67 -14.96 -10.48
N TYR A 220 5.48 -14.51 -10.83
CA TYR A 220 5.10 -13.10 -10.92
C TYR A 220 3.90 -12.84 -10.04
N LEU A 221 3.98 -11.81 -9.19
CA LEU A 221 2.89 -11.35 -8.34
C LEU A 221 2.74 -9.83 -8.45
N ASN A 222 1.58 -9.35 -8.93
CA ASN A 222 1.20 -7.95 -8.81
C ASN A 222 0.28 -7.76 -7.60
N TYR A 223 0.76 -6.99 -6.61
CA TYR A 223 0.14 -6.76 -5.30
C TYR A 223 0.04 -5.26 -5.03
N ILE A 224 -1.18 -4.72 -4.91
CA ILE A 224 -1.43 -3.27 -4.98
C ILE A 224 -1.75 -2.60 -3.63
N GLN A 225 -2.00 -3.38 -2.57
CA GLN A 225 -2.27 -2.84 -1.23
C GLN A 225 -2.07 -3.90 -0.16
N PHE A 226 -1.53 -3.52 1.00
CA PHE A 226 -1.38 -4.42 2.16
C PHE A 226 -2.66 -4.37 3.00
N LEU A 227 -3.50 -5.38 2.85
CA LEU A 227 -4.77 -5.56 3.57
C LEU A 227 -4.77 -6.88 4.30
N ASN A 228 -4.81 -6.85 5.64
CA ASN A 228 -4.71 -8.06 6.47
C ASN A 228 -5.86 -9.05 6.25
N SER A 229 -7.03 -8.57 5.82
CA SER A 229 -8.16 -9.42 5.42
C SER A 229 -7.86 -10.32 4.21
N PHE A 230 -6.78 -10.08 3.47
CA PHE A 230 -6.33 -10.87 2.31
C PHE A 230 -5.01 -11.62 2.55
N ASP A 231 -4.52 -11.68 3.80
CA ASP A 231 -3.28 -12.38 4.13
C ASP A 231 -3.34 -13.87 3.78
N ASP A 232 -4.49 -14.53 3.94
CA ASP A 232 -4.67 -15.93 3.54
C ASP A 232 -4.68 -16.11 2.02
N SER A 233 -5.21 -15.15 1.27
CA SER A 233 -5.11 -15.13 -0.19
C SER A 233 -3.66 -15.00 -0.65
N LEU A 234 -2.86 -14.19 0.06
CA LEU A 234 -1.43 -14.05 -0.19
C LEU A 234 -0.69 -15.36 0.10
N ARG A 235 -0.96 -16.02 1.22
CA ARG A 235 -0.42 -17.35 1.54
C ARG A 235 -0.78 -18.39 0.47
N ALA A 236 -2.01 -18.36 -0.03
CA ALA A 236 -2.45 -19.26 -1.10
C ALA A 236 -1.63 -19.09 -2.40
N VAL A 237 -1.29 -17.85 -2.78
CA VAL A 237 -0.39 -17.58 -3.91
C VAL A 237 0.99 -18.20 -3.67
N PHE A 238 1.57 -17.95 -2.49
CA PHE A 238 2.90 -18.45 -2.16
C PHE A 238 2.95 -19.99 -2.04
N ASN A 239 1.89 -20.62 -1.57
CA ASN A 239 1.76 -22.09 -1.61
C ASN A 239 1.75 -22.62 -3.06
N ARG A 240 1.04 -21.96 -3.99
CA ARG A 240 1.08 -22.32 -5.43
C ARG A 240 2.49 -22.16 -6.00
N PHE A 241 3.18 -21.07 -5.66
CA PHE A 241 4.57 -20.86 -6.09
C PHE A 241 5.51 -21.91 -5.51
N LYS A 242 5.37 -22.24 -4.23
CA LYS A 242 6.18 -23.22 -3.52
C LYS A 242 6.00 -24.65 -4.08
N SER A 243 4.78 -25.01 -4.47
CA SER A 243 4.45 -26.35 -4.98
C SER A 243 4.51 -26.49 -6.50
N TYR A 244 4.79 -25.42 -7.23
CA TYR A 244 4.76 -25.42 -8.69
C TYR A 244 5.67 -26.53 -9.27
N LYS A 245 5.07 -27.44 -10.08
CA LYS A 245 5.74 -28.63 -10.66
C LYS A 245 6.59 -29.40 -9.63
N ASN A 246 6.10 -29.55 -8.40
CA ASN A 246 6.74 -30.26 -7.26
C ASN A 246 8.12 -29.75 -6.82
N SER A 247 8.64 -28.70 -7.43
CA SER A 247 9.97 -28.15 -7.10
C SER A 247 9.95 -26.64 -6.80
N GLY A 248 8.78 -25.99 -6.94
CA GLY A 248 8.59 -24.57 -6.71
C GLY A 248 9.23 -23.68 -7.77
N ILE A 249 9.04 -22.37 -7.64
CA ILE A 249 9.63 -21.37 -8.52
C ILE A 249 11.13 -21.21 -8.26
N ASP A 250 11.87 -20.75 -9.26
CA ASP A 250 13.33 -20.52 -9.19
C ASP A 250 13.66 -19.05 -9.00
N GLU A 251 12.79 -18.13 -9.44
CA GLU A 251 12.91 -16.68 -9.32
C GLU A 251 11.54 -16.08 -9.00
N LEU A 252 11.53 -14.96 -8.27
CA LEU A 252 10.31 -14.21 -7.96
C LEU A 252 10.43 -12.77 -8.49
N VAL A 253 9.41 -12.33 -9.22
CA VAL A 253 9.19 -10.93 -9.57
C VAL A 253 7.94 -10.43 -8.84
N LEU A 254 8.16 -9.57 -7.86
CA LEU A 254 7.12 -8.94 -7.04
C LEU A 254 6.84 -7.54 -7.59
N ASP A 255 5.65 -7.33 -8.14
CA ASP A 255 5.25 -6.05 -8.72
C ASP A 255 4.50 -5.20 -7.69
N LEU A 256 5.22 -4.24 -7.10
CA LEU A 256 4.70 -3.26 -6.13
C LEU A 256 4.61 -1.85 -6.74
N ARG A 257 4.73 -1.68 -8.07
CA ARG A 257 4.76 -0.34 -8.71
C ARG A 257 3.53 0.52 -8.41
N TYR A 258 2.40 -0.09 -8.05
CA TYR A 258 1.16 0.62 -7.72
C TYR A 258 0.75 0.46 -6.25
N ASN A 259 1.64 -0.07 -5.41
CA ASN A 259 1.32 -0.37 -4.02
C ASN A 259 1.73 0.78 -3.09
N GLY A 260 0.75 1.54 -2.62
CA GLY A 260 0.95 2.67 -1.69
C GLY A 260 1.19 2.27 -0.24
N GLY A 261 1.23 0.97 0.09
CA GLY A 261 1.43 0.49 1.45
C GLY A 261 0.17 -0.15 2.06
N GLY A 262 -0.01 0.00 3.37
CA GLY A 262 -1.11 -0.53 4.15
C GLY A 262 -0.68 -1.08 5.51
N TYR A 263 -1.23 -2.22 5.91
CA TYR A 263 -0.94 -2.86 7.19
C TYR A 263 0.50 -3.36 7.30
N VAL A 264 1.16 -2.99 8.40
CA VAL A 264 2.51 -3.49 8.73
C VAL A 264 2.52 -5.00 8.89
N VAL A 265 1.51 -5.58 9.55
CA VAL A 265 1.43 -7.03 9.76
C VAL A 265 1.43 -7.82 8.44
N SER A 266 0.78 -7.31 7.40
CA SER A 266 0.78 -7.93 6.07
C SER A 266 2.13 -7.77 5.35
N SER A 267 2.85 -6.66 5.58
CA SER A 267 4.21 -6.50 5.05
C SER A 267 5.21 -7.42 5.75
N ASP A 268 5.06 -7.64 7.05
CA ASP A 268 5.86 -8.60 7.82
C ASP A 268 5.59 -10.04 7.35
N LEU A 269 4.33 -10.36 7.05
CA LEU A 269 3.96 -11.63 6.42
C LEU A 269 4.64 -11.79 5.05
N LEU A 270 4.52 -10.81 4.15
CA LEU A 270 5.12 -10.89 2.82
C LEU A 270 6.64 -11.02 2.90
N THR A 271 7.28 -10.31 3.83
CA THR A 271 8.72 -10.46 4.11
C THR A 271 9.05 -11.91 4.51
N SER A 272 8.25 -12.50 5.42
CA SER A 272 8.43 -13.88 5.89
C SER A 272 8.16 -14.92 4.80
N LEU A 273 7.23 -14.64 3.87
CA LEU A 273 6.95 -15.51 2.72
C LEU A 273 8.11 -15.58 1.71
N ILE A 274 8.90 -14.49 1.60
CA ILE A 274 9.96 -14.34 0.59
C ILE A 274 11.33 -14.71 1.15
N VAL A 275 11.64 -14.32 2.39
CA VAL A 275 13.00 -14.40 2.95
C VAL A 275 13.58 -15.80 2.80
N LYS A 276 14.86 -15.86 2.39
CA LYS A 276 15.61 -17.11 2.29
C LYS A 276 15.79 -17.74 3.66
N ASP A 277 15.64 -19.07 3.73
CA ASP A 277 15.94 -19.88 4.93
C ASP A 277 15.25 -19.33 6.20
N LEU A 278 13.94 -19.11 6.10
CA LEU A 278 13.12 -18.62 7.22
C LEU A 278 13.26 -19.45 8.50
N PRO A 279 13.32 -20.81 8.46
CA PRO A 279 13.44 -21.58 9.67
C PRO A 279 14.63 -21.18 10.56
N SER A 280 15.76 -20.79 9.98
CA SER A 280 16.93 -20.32 10.75
C SER A 280 16.77 -18.91 11.33
N LYS A 281 15.74 -18.18 10.91
CA LYS A 281 15.49 -16.79 11.29
C LYS A 281 14.33 -16.61 12.26
N VAL A 282 13.53 -17.66 12.49
CA VAL A 282 12.42 -17.61 13.44
C VAL A 282 12.92 -17.17 14.82
N GLY A 283 12.27 -16.13 15.39
CA GLY A 283 12.66 -15.53 16.65
C GLY A 283 13.75 -14.44 16.55
N THR A 284 14.42 -14.31 15.39
CA THR A 284 15.39 -13.20 15.20
C THR A 284 14.67 -11.92 14.73
N VAL A 285 15.34 -10.79 14.92
CA VAL A 285 14.78 -9.47 14.60
C VAL A 285 14.60 -9.32 13.09
N MET A 286 13.40 -8.96 12.65
CA MET A 286 13.08 -8.51 11.29
C MET A 286 13.16 -6.99 11.18
N SER A 287 12.50 -6.29 12.11
CA SER A 287 12.42 -4.82 12.13
C SER A 287 12.19 -4.30 13.54
N LYS A 288 12.39 -2.98 13.72
CA LYS A 288 12.10 -2.29 14.97
C LYS A 288 11.27 -1.04 14.70
N LYS A 289 10.51 -0.61 15.72
CA LYS A 289 9.72 0.63 15.73
C LYS A 289 10.30 1.59 16.75
N VAL A 290 10.41 2.85 16.39
CA VAL A 290 10.86 3.96 17.25
C VAL A 290 9.70 4.92 17.39
N TYR A 291 9.25 5.15 18.62
CA TYR A 291 8.19 6.09 18.97
C TYR A 291 8.77 7.37 19.60
N ASN A 292 7.94 8.37 19.85
CA ASN A 292 8.35 9.53 20.64
C ASN A 292 8.71 9.14 22.09
N ASN A 293 9.40 10.02 22.81
CA ASN A 293 9.88 9.75 24.18
C ASN A 293 8.74 9.48 25.17
N ALA A 294 7.64 10.23 25.08
CA ALA A 294 6.50 10.11 26.00
C ALA A 294 5.82 8.73 25.83
N TYR A 295 5.51 8.35 24.60
CA TYR A 295 4.87 7.06 24.34
C TYR A 295 5.80 5.89 24.61
N THR A 296 7.09 6.02 24.30
CA THR A 296 8.12 5.02 24.65
C THR A 296 8.14 4.79 26.15
N ALA A 297 8.12 5.85 26.98
CA ALA A 297 8.11 5.72 28.43
C ALA A 297 6.86 5.01 28.98
N VAL A 298 5.70 5.17 28.32
CA VAL A 298 4.47 4.44 28.64
C VAL A 298 4.62 2.96 28.28
N LEU A 299 5.00 2.66 27.04
CA LEU A 299 5.11 1.29 26.53
C LEU A 299 6.15 0.48 27.31
N ARG A 300 7.26 1.08 27.77
CA ARG A 300 8.30 0.41 28.54
C ARG A 300 7.85 -0.04 29.94
N LYS A 301 6.72 0.46 30.44
CA LYS A 301 6.12 0.02 31.72
C LYS A 301 5.26 -1.24 31.56
N GLU A 302 4.89 -1.59 30.33
CA GLU A 302 4.07 -2.78 30.06
C GLU A 302 4.89 -4.07 30.17
N ALA A 303 4.25 -5.14 30.62
CA ALA A 303 4.86 -6.45 30.61
C ALA A 303 5.18 -6.88 29.15
N ASN A 304 6.34 -7.50 28.94
CA ASN A 304 6.83 -7.90 27.63
C ASN A 304 6.93 -6.72 26.63
N SER A 305 7.36 -5.54 27.12
CA SER A 305 7.38 -4.29 26.35
C SER A 305 8.08 -4.37 25.01
N ASP A 306 9.06 -5.26 24.84
CA ASP A 306 9.80 -5.43 23.58
C ASP A 306 8.90 -5.75 22.38
N GLN A 307 7.75 -6.38 22.58
CA GLN A 307 6.77 -6.63 21.50
C GLN A 307 6.25 -5.36 20.80
N TYR A 308 6.30 -4.22 21.46
CA TYR A 308 5.90 -2.93 20.86
C TYR A 308 6.99 -2.35 19.96
N PHE A 309 8.24 -2.68 20.25
CA PHE A 309 9.42 -2.10 19.59
C PHE A 309 10.04 -3.03 18.58
N ILE A 310 9.96 -4.36 18.78
CA ILE A 310 10.66 -5.36 17.99
C ILE A 310 9.65 -6.26 17.30
N THR A 311 9.83 -6.43 15.99
CA THR A 311 9.14 -7.45 15.20
C THR A 311 10.14 -8.54 14.83
N ASN A 312 9.87 -9.74 15.28
CA ASN A 312 10.68 -10.92 14.97
C ASN A 312 10.04 -11.74 13.84
N PHE A 313 10.88 -12.46 13.09
CA PHE A 313 10.40 -13.46 12.14
C PHE A 313 9.58 -14.53 12.86
N LYS A 314 8.44 -14.87 12.25
CA LYS A 314 7.56 -15.96 12.70
C LYS A 314 7.61 -17.10 11.71
N SER A 315 7.34 -18.31 12.17
CA SER A 315 7.19 -19.47 11.29
C SER A 315 6.07 -19.22 10.27
N GLU A 316 6.35 -19.50 9.00
CA GLU A 316 5.39 -19.36 7.91
C GLU A 316 5.55 -20.53 6.94
N SER A 317 4.53 -21.40 6.89
CA SER A 317 4.57 -22.63 6.10
C SER A 317 4.62 -22.39 4.59
N ALA A 318 4.06 -21.27 4.13
CA ALA A 318 4.05 -20.87 2.73
C ALA A 318 5.36 -20.19 2.27
N ASN A 319 6.37 -20.04 3.17
CA ASN A 319 7.67 -19.46 2.82
C ASN A 319 8.32 -20.21 1.64
N LEU A 320 8.85 -19.50 0.67
CA LEU A 320 9.55 -20.06 -0.51
C LEU A 320 10.90 -20.69 -0.16
N GLY A 321 11.58 -20.17 0.82
CA GLY A 321 12.76 -20.72 1.50
C GLY A 321 14.07 -20.71 0.72
N LYS A 322 14.05 -20.88 -0.59
CA LYS A 322 15.25 -21.17 -1.41
C LYS A 322 15.77 -20.01 -2.26
N LEU A 323 15.01 -18.91 -2.38
CA LEU A 323 15.37 -17.81 -3.27
C LEU A 323 16.58 -17.04 -2.71
N ASN A 324 17.63 -16.86 -3.54
CA ASN A 324 18.79 -16.04 -3.19
C ASN A 324 18.51 -14.55 -3.39
N ARG A 325 17.61 -14.23 -4.31
CA ARG A 325 17.24 -12.85 -4.68
C ARG A 325 15.74 -12.74 -4.95
N VAL A 326 15.27 -11.49 -4.92
CA VAL A 326 13.92 -11.12 -5.37
C VAL A 326 14.03 -9.89 -6.27
N PHE A 327 13.26 -9.87 -7.35
CA PHE A 327 13.09 -8.68 -8.19
C PHE A 327 11.84 -7.96 -7.75
N ILE A 328 11.95 -6.66 -7.43
CA ILE A 328 10.81 -5.85 -7.04
C ILE A 328 10.64 -4.72 -8.05
N LEU A 329 9.45 -4.67 -8.67
CA LEU A 329 9.11 -3.62 -9.62
C LEU A 329 8.56 -2.43 -8.85
N THR A 330 9.17 -1.24 -9.02
CA THR A 330 8.91 -0.05 -8.21
C THR A 330 8.57 1.18 -9.06
N SER A 331 7.81 2.11 -8.48
CA SER A 331 7.54 3.44 -9.05
C SER A 331 7.36 4.46 -7.92
N PRO A 332 7.17 5.75 -8.21
CA PRO A 332 6.78 6.74 -7.20
C PRO A 332 5.47 6.41 -6.47
N GLY A 333 4.69 5.45 -6.99
CA GLY A 333 3.54 4.87 -6.31
C GLY A 333 3.88 3.83 -5.24
N THR A 334 5.09 3.25 -5.25
CA THR A 334 5.57 2.27 -4.28
C THR A 334 5.95 2.97 -2.98
N ALA A 335 5.22 2.72 -1.90
CA ALA A 335 5.42 3.49 -0.68
C ALA A 335 5.22 2.67 0.60
N SER A 336 5.82 3.15 1.71
CA SER A 336 5.40 2.82 3.07
C SER A 336 5.56 1.32 3.39
N ALA A 337 4.49 0.53 3.61
CA ALA A 337 4.59 -0.91 3.86
C ALA A 337 5.29 -1.68 2.71
N SER A 338 5.19 -1.19 1.45
CA SER A 338 5.97 -1.74 0.32
C SER A 338 7.46 -1.49 0.49
N GLU A 339 7.84 -0.28 0.93
CA GLU A 339 9.24 0.08 1.19
C GLU A 339 9.75 -0.64 2.44
N LEU A 340 8.87 -0.92 3.41
CA LEU A 340 9.22 -1.73 4.58
C LEU A 340 9.58 -3.16 4.18
N VAL A 341 8.86 -3.81 3.24
CA VAL A 341 9.24 -5.13 2.69
C VAL A 341 10.64 -5.08 2.07
N ILE A 342 10.92 -4.07 1.23
CA ILE A 342 12.23 -3.87 0.62
C ILE A 342 13.31 -3.75 1.71
N ASN A 343 13.09 -2.87 2.70
CA ASN A 343 14.03 -2.61 3.78
C ASN A 343 14.28 -3.84 4.65
N ASN A 344 13.22 -4.61 4.95
CA ASN A 344 13.30 -5.79 5.81
C ASN A 344 14.00 -6.98 5.13
N LEU A 345 13.92 -7.10 3.79
CA LEU A 345 14.58 -8.18 3.03
C LEU A 345 16.06 -7.91 2.82
N LYS A 346 16.49 -6.67 2.64
CA LYS A 346 17.88 -6.29 2.33
C LYS A 346 18.95 -6.88 3.27
N PRO A 347 18.73 -7.02 4.59
CA PRO A 347 19.72 -7.66 5.47
C PRO A 347 19.94 -9.15 5.19
N PHE A 348 19.04 -9.83 4.50
CA PHE A 348 18.96 -11.29 4.46
C PHE A 348 19.09 -11.91 3.07
N MET A 349 18.87 -11.14 1.99
CA MET A 349 18.96 -11.61 0.61
C MET A 349 19.16 -10.46 -0.37
N ASP A 350 19.50 -10.76 -1.61
CA ASP A 350 19.61 -9.75 -2.66
C ASP A 350 18.22 -9.25 -3.07
N VAL A 351 18.01 -7.94 -3.01
CA VAL A 351 16.80 -7.25 -3.43
C VAL A 351 17.13 -6.36 -4.62
N ILE A 352 16.63 -6.72 -5.80
CA ILE A 352 16.91 -6.03 -7.06
C ILE A 352 15.71 -5.19 -7.44
N LEU A 353 15.87 -3.87 -7.45
CA LEU A 353 14.81 -2.91 -7.74
C LEU A 353 14.83 -2.54 -9.23
N ILE A 354 13.67 -2.63 -9.89
CA ILE A 354 13.49 -2.31 -11.30
C ILE A 354 12.34 -1.32 -11.45
N GLY A 355 12.56 -0.24 -12.17
CA GLY A 355 11.54 0.77 -12.42
C GLY A 355 12.02 2.15 -12.09
N GLU A 356 11.26 2.90 -11.29
CA GLU A 356 11.58 4.24 -10.84
C GLU A 356 11.77 4.25 -9.32
N HIS A 357 12.27 5.38 -8.77
CA HIS A 357 12.45 5.53 -7.33
C HIS A 357 11.13 5.32 -6.58
N THR A 358 11.22 4.90 -5.32
CA THR A 358 10.06 4.77 -4.44
C THR A 358 9.67 6.10 -3.80
N PHE A 359 8.61 6.12 -3.00
CA PHE A 359 8.04 7.37 -2.46
C PHE A 359 8.84 7.98 -1.29
N GLY A 360 9.48 7.14 -0.47
CA GLY A 360 10.27 7.61 0.68
C GLY A 360 9.49 7.82 1.97
N LYS A 361 8.62 6.87 2.35
CA LYS A 361 7.90 6.90 3.64
C LYS A 361 8.38 5.77 4.55
N ASN A 362 9.31 6.08 5.45
CA ASN A 362 9.85 5.14 6.46
C ASN A 362 9.18 5.28 7.84
N VAL A 363 8.06 5.97 7.90
CA VAL A 363 7.29 6.26 9.11
C VAL A 363 5.86 5.74 8.99
N GLY A 364 5.27 5.41 10.11
CA GLY A 364 3.93 4.85 10.18
C GLY A 364 3.07 5.48 11.25
N SER A 365 1.83 5.02 11.30
CA SER A 365 0.77 5.62 12.11
C SER A 365 -0.16 4.55 12.68
N PHE A 366 -0.99 4.95 13.61
CA PHE A 366 -2.23 4.27 13.98
C PHE A 366 -3.34 5.31 14.12
N THR A 367 -4.57 4.84 13.95
CA THR A 367 -5.76 5.69 14.06
C THR A 367 -6.05 6.04 15.52
N ILE A 368 -6.31 7.31 15.78
CA ILE A 368 -6.75 7.79 17.08
C ILE A 368 -8.16 8.34 16.94
N THR A 369 -9.07 7.84 17.78
CA THR A 369 -10.46 8.29 17.85
C THR A 369 -10.82 8.59 19.30
N ASP A 370 -11.86 9.39 19.52
CA ASP A 370 -12.35 9.63 20.87
C ASP A 370 -13.10 8.40 21.40
N SER A 371 -12.54 7.72 22.40
CA SER A 371 -13.16 6.54 23.04
C SER A 371 -14.52 6.84 23.68
N LYS A 372 -14.77 8.10 24.08
CA LYS A 372 -16.05 8.56 24.59
C LYS A 372 -17.05 8.93 23.50
N LYS A 373 -16.66 8.81 22.21
CA LYS A 373 -17.49 9.12 21.04
C LYS A 373 -18.14 10.52 21.05
N ARG A 374 -17.46 11.52 21.66
CA ARG A 374 -17.91 12.91 21.67
C ARG A 374 -17.80 13.56 20.29
N TRP A 375 -16.82 13.11 19.49
CA TRP A 375 -16.57 13.59 18.14
C TRP A 375 -16.47 12.43 17.15
N SER A 376 -16.87 12.70 15.91
CA SER A 376 -16.94 11.70 14.82
C SER A 376 -15.64 11.58 14.03
N PHE A 377 -14.67 12.48 14.19
CA PHE A 377 -13.45 12.51 13.43
C PHE A 377 -12.45 11.42 13.86
N GLY A 378 -11.55 11.08 12.94
CA GLY A 378 -10.40 10.23 13.20
C GLY A 378 -9.09 10.95 12.86
N LEU A 379 -8.08 10.77 13.70
CA LEU A 379 -6.72 11.29 13.50
C LEU A 379 -5.82 10.16 13.05
N GLN A 380 -4.95 10.43 12.08
CA GLN A 380 -3.92 9.52 11.60
C GLN A 380 -2.55 10.23 11.61
N PRO A 381 -2.06 10.64 12.79
CA PRO A 381 -0.74 11.26 12.88
C PRO A 381 0.37 10.23 12.67
N ILE A 382 1.51 10.64 12.19
CA ILE A 382 2.71 9.80 12.24
C ILE A 382 3.08 9.54 13.69
N THR A 383 3.18 8.27 14.07
CA THR A 383 3.40 7.85 15.45
C THR A 383 4.70 7.06 15.65
N PHE A 384 5.24 6.45 14.60
CA PHE A 384 6.49 5.70 14.71
C PHE A 384 7.32 5.78 13.43
N LYS A 385 8.62 5.52 13.57
CA LYS A 385 9.58 5.25 12.50
C LYS A 385 9.94 3.78 12.51
N THR A 386 10.23 3.19 11.33
CA THR A 386 10.72 1.81 11.21
C THR A 386 12.19 1.77 10.84
N VAL A 387 12.90 0.77 11.36
CA VAL A 387 14.26 0.39 10.97
C VAL A 387 14.30 -1.13 10.75
N ASN A 388 15.19 -1.62 9.89
CA ASN A 388 15.38 -3.06 9.66
C ASN A 388 16.23 -3.73 10.76
N ALA A 389 16.59 -5.00 10.58
CA ALA A 389 17.41 -5.76 11.52
C ALA A 389 18.81 -5.17 11.75
N ARG A 390 19.31 -4.32 10.84
CA ARG A 390 20.60 -3.61 10.93
C ARG A 390 20.47 -2.16 11.38
N ASP A 391 19.31 -1.76 11.90
CA ASP A 391 18.95 -0.38 12.28
C ASP A 391 18.97 0.64 11.10
N GLU A 392 18.82 0.17 9.86
CA GLU A 392 18.81 1.00 8.67
C GLU A 392 17.41 1.47 8.31
N SER A 393 17.30 2.74 7.88
CA SER A 393 16.04 3.39 7.46
C SER A 393 16.31 4.56 6.50
N ASN A 394 17.28 4.41 5.62
CA ASN A 394 17.85 5.51 4.83
C ASN A 394 16.96 5.95 3.65
N TYR A 395 15.84 5.27 3.42
CA TYR A 395 14.90 5.57 2.34
C TYR A 395 13.87 6.66 2.67
N GLY A 396 13.87 7.19 3.89
CA GLY A 396 12.93 8.23 4.34
C GLY A 396 13.20 9.62 3.74
N THR A 397 13.46 9.71 2.45
CA THR A 397 13.73 10.94 1.70
C THR A 397 12.73 11.08 0.56
N VAL A 398 12.67 12.24 -0.10
CA VAL A 398 11.81 12.45 -1.27
C VAL A 398 12.11 11.53 -2.46
N ASN A 399 13.27 10.86 -2.45
CA ASN A 399 13.69 9.94 -3.50
C ASN A 399 13.54 8.46 -3.11
N GLY A 400 13.12 8.15 -1.89
CA GLY A 400 12.94 6.77 -1.41
C GLY A 400 14.13 5.85 -1.68
N PHE A 401 13.84 4.62 -2.11
CA PHE A 401 14.85 3.73 -2.70
C PHE A 401 15.04 4.06 -4.17
N LEU A 402 16.28 4.20 -4.61
CA LEU A 402 16.62 4.30 -6.03
C LEU A 402 16.61 2.89 -6.65
N PRO A 403 16.12 2.73 -7.89
CA PRO A 403 16.15 1.45 -8.58
C PRO A 403 17.58 1.08 -9.02
N ASP A 404 17.90 -0.22 -8.99
CA ASP A 404 19.14 -0.75 -9.58
C ASP A 404 19.09 -0.65 -11.11
N TYR A 405 17.88 -0.75 -11.68
CA TYR A 405 17.65 -0.61 -13.11
C TYR A 405 16.52 0.39 -13.36
N LEU A 406 16.89 1.58 -13.81
CA LEU A 406 15.91 2.61 -14.16
C LEU A 406 15.12 2.22 -15.41
N VAL A 407 13.81 2.09 -15.28
CA VAL A 407 12.86 1.83 -16.35
C VAL A 407 11.62 2.70 -16.13
N LYS A 408 11.12 3.35 -17.17
CA LYS A 408 9.91 4.18 -17.10
C LYS A 408 8.68 3.43 -17.60
N ASP A 409 7.56 3.55 -16.87
CA ASP A 409 6.26 2.95 -17.24
C ASP A 409 5.49 3.88 -18.21
N ASN A 410 6.09 4.15 -19.36
CA ASN A 410 5.56 5.08 -20.37
C ASN A 410 5.42 4.49 -21.78
N VAL A 411 5.48 3.17 -21.91
CA VAL A 411 5.23 2.47 -23.18
C VAL A 411 3.75 2.12 -23.25
N ILE A 412 3.05 2.71 -24.21
CA ILE A 412 1.60 2.52 -24.41
C ILE A 412 1.31 1.87 -25.76
N PRO A 413 0.17 1.14 -25.88
CA PRO A 413 -0.73 0.74 -24.79
C PRO A 413 -0.05 -0.15 -23.75
N PHE A 414 -0.44 0.00 -22.46
CA PHE A 414 0.10 -0.85 -21.41
C PHE A 414 -0.25 -2.32 -21.68
N LYS A 415 0.75 -3.18 -21.63
CA LYS A 415 0.56 -4.62 -21.81
C LYS A 415 0.00 -5.27 -20.53
N PRO A 416 -0.68 -6.43 -20.64
CA PRO A 416 -1.18 -7.15 -19.47
C PRO A 416 -0.10 -7.46 -18.44
N PHE A 417 -0.48 -7.53 -17.15
CA PHE A 417 0.43 -7.99 -16.10
C PHE A 417 0.83 -9.44 -16.32
N GLY A 418 2.12 -9.74 -16.14
CA GLY A 418 2.69 -11.08 -16.37
C GLY A 418 2.98 -11.40 -17.83
N ASP A 419 2.74 -10.47 -18.78
CA ASP A 419 3.19 -10.60 -20.16
C ASP A 419 4.72 -10.42 -20.20
N PRO A 420 5.48 -11.40 -20.75
CA PRO A 420 6.95 -11.31 -20.85
C PRO A 420 7.47 -10.09 -21.61
N THR A 421 6.64 -9.48 -22.43
CA THR A 421 6.97 -8.28 -23.23
C THR A 421 6.50 -6.99 -22.57
N GLU A 422 5.89 -7.05 -21.35
CA GLU A 422 5.57 -5.87 -20.55
C GLU A 422 6.88 -5.22 -20.09
N THR A 423 6.91 -3.89 -20.06
CA THR A 423 8.16 -3.11 -19.94
C THR A 423 8.98 -3.46 -18.68
N TYR A 424 8.36 -3.53 -17.51
CA TYR A 424 9.09 -3.80 -16.26
C TYR A 424 9.37 -5.30 -16.10
N PHE A 425 8.38 -6.13 -16.37
CA PHE A 425 8.53 -7.57 -16.27
C PHE A 425 9.56 -8.09 -17.30
N GLY A 426 9.50 -7.60 -18.54
CA GLY A 426 10.50 -7.92 -19.57
C GLY A 426 11.92 -7.53 -19.15
N LYS A 427 12.08 -6.39 -18.44
CA LYS A 427 13.39 -6.03 -17.90
C LYS A 427 13.87 -7.02 -16.83
N ALA A 428 13.00 -7.46 -15.92
CA ALA A 428 13.34 -8.49 -14.93
C ALA A 428 13.78 -9.79 -15.64
N LEU A 429 13.03 -10.23 -16.65
CA LEU A 429 13.34 -11.43 -17.44
C LEU A 429 14.69 -11.31 -18.16
N SER A 430 15.05 -10.11 -18.64
CA SER A 430 16.34 -9.86 -19.27
C SER A 430 17.53 -10.03 -18.33
N ILE A 431 17.32 -9.78 -17.04
CA ILE A 431 18.33 -9.96 -16.00
C ILE A 431 18.40 -11.42 -15.54
N ILE A 432 17.24 -12.08 -15.47
CA ILE A 432 17.13 -13.51 -15.12
C ILE A 432 17.88 -14.36 -16.17
N SER A 433 17.70 -14.06 -17.47
CA SER A 433 18.40 -14.74 -18.57
C SER A 433 18.65 -13.80 -19.75
N PRO A 434 19.83 -13.17 -19.81
CA PRO A 434 20.16 -12.23 -20.89
C PRO A 434 20.15 -12.86 -22.30
N VAL A 435 20.53 -14.13 -22.42
CA VAL A 435 20.59 -14.84 -23.71
C VAL A 435 19.18 -15.06 -24.27
N ALA A 436 18.29 -15.60 -23.44
CA ALA A 436 16.91 -15.86 -23.87
C ALA A 436 16.14 -14.57 -24.20
N TYR A 437 16.42 -13.48 -23.44
CA TYR A 437 15.79 -12.18 -23.72
C TYR A 437 16.21 -11.63 -25.09
N LYS A 438 17.49 -11.71 -25.46
CA LYS A 438 17.96 -11.27 -26.78
C LYS A 438 17.32 -12.06 -27.91
N ALA A 439 17.14 -13.38 -27.75
CA ALA A 439 16.50 -14.22 -28.76
C ALA A 439 15.04 -13.83 -29.01
N ASN A 440 14.30 -13.47 -27.94
CA ASN A 440 12.90 -13.06 -28.02
C ASN A 440 12.71 -11.56 -28.36
N ALA A 441 13.72 -10.73 -28.09
CA ALA A 441 13.69 -9.28 -28.35
C ALA A 441 13.78 -8.93 -29.86
N LEU A 442 14.15 -9.87 -30.72
CA LEU A 442 14.14 -9.67 -32.17
C LEU A 442 12.72 -9.45 -32.74
N GLU A 443 11.69 -9.85 -31.99
CA GLU A 443 10.28 -9.56 -32.32
C GLU A 443 9.74 -8.29 -31.64
N TRP A 444 10.49 -7.73 -30.68
CA TRP A 444 10.05 -6.57 -29.90
C TRP A 444 10.62 -5.28 -30.49
N ARG A 445 9.82 -4.54 -31.24
CA ARG A 445 10.11 -3.15 -31.59
C ARG A 445 9.53 -2.24 -30.51
N PRO A 446 10.31 -1.36 -29.87
CA PRO A 446 9.74 -0.39 -28.94
C PRO A 446 8.71 0.45 -29.71
N THR A 447 7.47 0.43 -29.24
CA THR A 447 6.46 1.40 -29.68
C THR A 447 6.98 2.82 -29.36
N PRO A 448 6.71 3.81 -30.21
CA PRO A 448 7.12 5.19 -29.93
C PRO A 448 6.72 5.55 -28.51
N ARG A 449 7.66 6.11 -27.72
CA ARG A 449 7.38 6.56 -26.36
C ARG A 449 6.34 7.66 -26.43
N ALA A 450 5.18 7.43 -25.83
CA ALA A 450 4.19 8.47 -25.65
C ALA A 450 4.76 9.59 -24.76
N THR A 451 4.48 10.82 -25.11
CA THR A 451 4.84 11.97 -24.26
C THR A 451 3.85 12.01 -23.09
N GLN A 452 4.32 11.59 -21.93
CA GLN A 452 3.53 11.70 -20.70
C GLN A 452 3.32 13.17 -20.35
N VAL A 453 2.16 13.49 -19.77
CA VAL A 453 1.84 14.84 -19.27
C VAL A 453 2.63 15.07 -17.97
N ASN A 454 3.97 15.19 -18.09
CA ASN A 454 4.91 15.16 -16.97
C ASN A 454 4.86 16.40 -16.07
N ASN A 455 4.24 17.49 -16.53
CA ASN A 455 4.22 18.76 -15.80
C ASN A 455 2.88 19.05 -15.12
N LEU A 456 1.93 18.13 -15.18
CA LEU A 456 0.67 18.27 -14.46
C LEU A 456 0.80 17.55 -13.10
N PRO A 457 0.64 18.25 -11.96
CA PRO A 457 0.88 17.70 -10.61
C PRO A 457 0.07 16.44 -10.29
N LEU A 458 -0.92 16.10 -11.11
CA LEU A 458 -1.86 14.99 -10.89
C LEU A 458 -2.09 14.14 -12.15
N GLY A 459 -1.15 14.13 -13.10
CA GLY A 459 -1.27 13.36 -14.34
C GLY A 459 -1.27 11.83 -14.17
N ASP A 460 -1.04 11.34 -12.97
CA ASP A 460 -1.01 9.92 -12.68
C ASP A 460 -1.83 9.60 -11.42
N SER A 461 -3.02 9.00 -11.61
CA SER A 461 -3.90 8.64 -10.50
C SER A 461 -3.30 7.58 -9.56
N ARG A 462 -2.25 6.87 -9.98
CA ARG A 462 -1.52 5.88 -9.17
C ARG A 462 -0.71 6.54 -8.06
N ILE A 463 -0.30 7.81 -8.25
CA ILE A 463 0.48 8.59 -7.28
C ILE A 463 -0.42 9.33 -6.29
N MET A 464 -1.69 9.54 -6.65
CA MET A 464 -2.65 10.32 -5.85
C MET A 464 -3.17 9.59 -4.61
N ASP A 465 -2.99 8.27 -4.53
CA ASP A 465 -3.44 7.50 -3.37
C ASP A 465 -2.63 7.86 -2.13
N ARG A 466 -3.29 7.85 -0.96
CA ARG A 466 -2.59 7.97 0.32
C ARG A 466 -1.58 6.83 0.46
N LYS A 467 -0.43 7.16 1.01
CA LYS A 467 0.68 6.22 1.20
C LYS A 467 0.69 5.82 2.68
N GLU A 468 0.28 4.59 2.97
CA GLU A 468 0.02 4.16 4.34
C GLU A 468 0.97 3.08 4.83
N MET A 469 1.49 3.29 6.05
CA MET A 469 2.11 2.28 6.90
C MET A 469 1.43 2.38 8.24
N TRP A 470 0.60 1.43 8.61
CA TRP A 470 -0.16 1.53 9.84
C TRP A 470 -0.30 0.21 10.59
N ILE A 471 -0.50 0.34 11.89
CA ILE A 471 -0.78 -0.76 12.81
C ILE A 471 -2.15 -0.54 13.44
N GLU A 472 -2.79 -1.60 13.88
CA GLU A 472 -3.98 -1.48 14.71
C GLU A 472 -3.57 -0.91 16.08
N HIS A 473 -4.29 0.10 16.52
CA HIS A 473 -4.19 0.63 17.88
C HIS A 473 -5.42 0.15 18.65
N LYS A 474 -5.17 -0.64 19.68
CA LYS A 474 -6.23 -1.04 20.61
C LYS A 474 -6.30 0.01 21.72
N ASN A 475 -7.40 0.76 21.75
CA ASN A 475 -7.72 1.73 22.80
C ASN A 475 -7.93 1.05 24.15
#